data_5fd9227e3549964f40a1d58a72e5b603
#
_entry.id   5fd9227e3549964f40a1d58a72e5b603
#
_cell.length_a   1.000
_cell.length_b   1.000
_cell.length_c   1.000
_cell.angle_alpha   90.00
_cell.angle_beta   90.00
_cell.angle_gamma   90.00
#
_symmetry.space_group_name_H-M   'P 1'
#
loop_
_entity.id
_entity.type
_entity.pdbx_description
1 polymer ?
#
loop_
_entity_poly.entity_id
_entity_poly.type
_entity_poly.pdbx_seq_one_letter_code
_entity_poly.pdbx_strand_id
1 'polypeptide(L)'
;MMSSSDYSGRLAGRTALITGASRGIGRAIAERFSLEGAKVAINFTRNRKAASEVARRLLASGGEARIYQADIGLEQDCQKLAEDVTRDFGQVDILVNNAGLGSAAINRPKICEATNEQWNSLLSVNLWGPIWLCRALIPTLRAAERSDVIMISSTSSQKHFSRSGVYSVSKAALEAMAHTLANEEKSNGMRVNIISPGLVATDMGRRIVEVTTGDSDLTKIGEKSPFGFVCHPNDIAAAAAFLCSNDGRYVTGQRLTISGEDN
;
A
#
# COMPACT_ATOMS: atom_id res chain seq x y z
N MET A 1 14.36 -17.16 14.16
CA MET A 1 14.63 -16.14 13.12
C MET A 1 14.93 -16.87 11.83
N MET A 2 14.09 -16.74 10.81
CA MET A 2 14.38 -17.32 9.49
C MET A 2 15.57 -16.55 8.89
N SER A 3 16.50 -17.25 8.26
CA SER A 3 17.69 -16.64 7.68
C SER A 3 17.32 -15.82 6.44
N SER A 4 18.12 -14.80 6.12
CA SER A 4 17.91 -13.98 4.89
C SER A 4 17.99 -14.81 3.59
N SER A 5 18.55 -16.03 3.65
CA SER A 5 18.63 -16.98 2.53
C SER A 5 17.29 -17.61 2.14
N ASP A 6 16.31 -17.65 3.06
CA ASP A 6 15.02 -18.33 2.80
C ASP A 6 14.08 -17.55 1.90
N TYR A 7 14.37 -16.25 1.62
CA TYR A 7 13.53 -15.37 0.82
C TYR A 7 14.21 -14.80 -0.42
N SER A 8 15.50 -15.13 -0.65
CA SER A 8 16.25 -14.55 -1.74
C SER A 8 15.71 -15.00 -3.10
N GLY A 9 15.32 -14.04 -3.93
CA GLY A 9 15.02 -14.28 -5.35
C GLY A 9 13.56 -14.51 -5.72
N ARG A 10 12.58 -14.50 -4.80
CA ARG A 10 11.15 -14.70 -5.17
C ARG A 10 10.58 -13.61 -6.06
N LEU A 11 11.15 -12.39 -6.00
CA LEU A 11 10.81 -11.24 -6.83
C LEU A 11 11.99 -10.79 -7.71
N ALA A 12 13.00 -11.65 -7.90
CA ALA A 12 14.21 -11.32 -8.65
C ALA A 12 13.88 -10.82 -10.07
N GLY A 13 14.58 -9.74 -10.46
CA GLY A 13 14.45 -9.11 -11.78
C GLY A 13 13.21 -8.24 -11.99
N ARG A 14 12.24 -8.24 -11.06
CA ARG A 14 11.01 -7.46 -11.16
C ARG A 14 11.18 -6.05 -10.60
N THR A 15 10.53 -5.09 -11.22
CA THR A 15 10.49 -3.69 -10.76
C THR A 15 9.16 -3.41 -10.06
N ALA A 16 9.23 -2.92 -8.82
CA ALA A 16 8.07 -2.55 -8.00
C ALA A 16 8.00 -1.04 -7.76
N LEU A 17 6.90 -0.40 -8.16
CA LEU A 17 6.54 0.94 -7.71
C LEU A 17 5.67 0.84 -6.45
N ILE A 18 6.12 1.46 -5.36
CA ILE A 18 5.40 1.46 -4.08
C ILE A 18 5.08 2.90 -3.68
N THR A 19 3.80 3.24 -3.60
CA THR A 19 3.38 4.59 -3.22
C THR A 19 3.42 4.78 -1.71
N GLY A 20 3.84 5.99 -1.26
CA GLY A 20 3.96 6.30 0.16
C GLY A 20 4.97 5.43 0.90
N ALA A 21 6.09 5.05 0.24
CA ALA A 21 7.05 4.08 0.75
C ALA A 21 8.14 4.65 1.67
N SER A 22 8.04 5.93 2.08
CA SER A 22 9.02 6.54 2.98
C SER A 22 8.87 6.11 4.46
N ARG A 23 7.75 5.49 4.85
CA ARG A 23 7.45 5.07 6.23
C ARG A 23 6.36 3.98 6.29
N GLY A 24 6.14 3.45 7.49
CA GLY A 24 5.02 2.56 7.79
C GLY A 24 4.99 1.30 6.92
N ILE A 25 3.80 0.93 6.46
CA ILE A 25 3.55 -0.26 5.63
C ILE A 25 4.34 -0.18 4.32
N GLY A 26 4.30 0.96 3.62
CA GLY A 26 4.99 1.12 2.34
C GLY A 26 6.50 0.92 2.45
N ARG A 27 7.14 1.43 3.53
CA ARG A 27 8.55 1.17 3.80
C ARG A 27 8.82 -0.32 4.04
N ALA A 28 8.00 -0.98 4.85
CA ALA A 28 8.17 -2.40 5.13
C ALA A 28 8.02 -3.26 3.86
N ILE A 29 7.08 -2.90 2.97
CA ILE A 29 6.94 -3.55 1.66
C ILE A 29 8.18 -3.30 0.80
N ALA A 30 8.70 -2.07 0.75
CA ALA A 30 9.91 -1.74 0.00
C ALA A 30 11.14 -2.54 0.49
N GLU A 31 11.34 -2.59 1.81
CA GLU A 31 12.41 -3.36 2.45
C GLU A 31 12.25 -4.86 2.15
N ARG A 32 11.05 -5.39 2.27
CA ARG A 32 10.77 -6.81 2.00
C ARG A 32 10.97 -7.16 0.53
N PHE A 33 10.44 -6.36 -0.41
CA PHE A 33 10.56 -6.63 -1.84
C PHE A 33 12.02 -6.58 -2.31
N SER A 34 12.81 -5.64 -1.78
CA SER A 34 14.24 -5.56 -2.07
C SER A 34 14.99 -6.80 -1.57
N LEU A 35 14.70 -7.30 -0.35
CA LEU A 35 15.27 -8.54 0.18
C LEU A 35 14.92 -9.77 -0.69
N GLU A 36 13.79 -9.72 -1.38
CA GLU A 36 13.35 -10.78 -2.30
C GLU A 36 13.81 -10.56 -3.75
N GLY A 37 14.71 -9.58 -3.98
CA GLY A 37 15.40 -9.34 -5.25
C GLY A 37 14.69 -8.39 -6.21
N ALA A 38 13.62 -7.70 -5.80
CA ALA A 38 12.99 -6.69 -6.63
C ALA A 38 13.81 -5.39 -6.68
N LYS A 39 13.77 -4.70 -7.82
CA LYS A 39 14.13 -3.30 -7.95
C LYS A 39 12.99 -2.44 -7.43
N VAL A 40 13.27 -1.41 -6.62
CA VAL A 40 12.23 -0.67 -5.90
C VAL A 40 12.21 0.81 -6.27
N ALA A 41 11.10 1.26 -6.82
CA ALA A 41 10.76 2.67 -6.98
C ALA A 41 9.98 3.15 -5.73
N ILE A 42 10.59 4.02 -4.93
CA ILE A 42 10.08 4.53 -3.67
C ILE A 42 9.39 5.87 -3.92
N ASN A 43 8.05 5.89 -3.96
CA ASN A 43 7.34 7.16 -4.04
C ASN A 43 7.14 7.77 -2.65
N PHE A 44 7.25 9.09 -2.58
CA PHE A 44 6.95 9.91 -1.41
C PHE A 44 6.41 11.28 -1.83
N THR A 45 5.65 11.96 -0.94
CA THR A 45 5.09 13.29 -1.23
C THR A 45 5.94 14.41 -0.63
N ARG A 46 6.27 14.35 0.67
CA ARG A 46 6.89 15.48 1.39
C ARG A 46 8.24 15.16 2.03
N ASN A 47 8.40 13.99 2.61
CA ASN A 47 9.58 13.67 3.42
C ASN A 47 10.68 12.99 2.60
N ARG A 48 11.44 13.80 1.84
CA ARG A 48 12.58 13.33 1.04
C ARG A 48 13.65 12.66 1.92
N LYS A 49 13.91 13.19 3.12
CA LYS A 49 14.93 12.62 4.04
C LYS A 49 14.58 11.18 4.43
N ALA A 50 13.30 10.92 4.79
CA ALA A 50 12.86 9.57 5.13
C ALA A 50 12.92 8.64 3.91
N ALA A 51 12.50 9.09 2.71
CA ALA A 51 12.60 8.29 1.48
C ALA A 51 14.05 7.97 1.13
N SER A 52 14.96 8.93 1.24
CA SER A 52 16.40 8.73 0.99
C SER A 52 17.02 7.74 1.98
N GLU A 53 16.59 7.76 3.23
CA GLU A 53 17.07 6.79 4.24
C GLU A 53 16.60 5.37 3.91
N VAL A 54 15.36 5.18 3.45
CA VAL A 54 14.89 3.88 2.97
C VAL A 54 15.75 3.42 1.78
N ALA A 55 15.90 4.26 0.75
CA ALA A 55 16.71 3.91 -0.42
C ALA A 55 18.15 3.54 -0.04
N ARG A 56 18.78 4.30 0.86
CA ARG A 56 20.13 4.03 1.35
C ARG A 56 20.25 2.64 1.99
N ARG A 57 19.26 2.24 2.78
CA ARG A 57 19.24 0.90 3.41
C ARG A 57 19.12 -0.20 2.36
N LEU A 58 18.23 -0.05 1.36
CA LEU A 58 18.07 -1.02 0.30
C LEU A 58 19.35 -1.18 -0.52
N LEU A 59 19.99 -0.07 -0.89
CA LEU A 59 21.26 -0.06 -1.61
C LEU A 59 22.39 -0.69 -0.78
N ALA A 60 22.47 -0.40 0.52
CA ALA A 60 23.48 -0.97 1.41
C ALA A 60 23.34 -2.50 1.59
N SER A 61 22.14 -3.05 1.35
CA SER A 61 21.86 -4.49 1.34
C SER A 61 22.02 -5.14 -0.03
N GLY A 62 22.60 -4.42 -1.02
CA GLY A 62 22.84 -4.93 -2.36
C GLY A 62 21.63 -4.85 -3.31
N GLY A 63 20.53 -4.22 -2.88
CA GLY A 63 19.35 -4.01 -3.74
C GLY A 63 19.49 -2.83 -4.69
N GLU A 64 18.53 -2.67 -5.61
CA GLU A 64 18.40 -1.51 -6.50
C GLU A 64 17.19 -0.68 -6.08
N ALA A 65 17.38 0.62 -5.78
CA ALA A 65 16.31 1.50 -5.35
C ALA A 65 16.51 2.95 -5.81
N ARG A 66 15.40 3.60 -6.19
CA ARG A 66 15.35 5.04 -6.52
C ARG A 66 14.16 5.70 -5.84
N ILE A 67 14.28 7.00 -5.55
CA ILE A 67 13.22 7.78 -4.90
C ILE A 67 12.54 8.71 -5.90
N TYR A 68 11.23 8.82 -5.82
CA TYR A 68 10.39 9.66 -6.70
C TYR A 68 9.45 10.50 -5.86
N GLN A 69 9.56 11.82 -6.02
CA GLN A 69 8.65 12.75 -5.36
C GLN A 69 7.44 13.01 -6.26
N ALA A 70 6.25 12.63 -5.80
CA ALA A 70 4.98 12.89 -6.46
C ALA A 70 3.84 12.88 -5.44
N ASP A 71 2.88 13.77 -5.59
CA ASP A 71 1.63 13.73 -4.84
C ASP A 71 0.60 12.91 -5.63
N ILE A 72 0.33 11.70 -5.20
CA ILE A 72 -0.63 10.82 -5.89
C ILE A 72 -2.08 11.32 -5.83
N GLY A 73 -2.36 12.36 -5.03
CA GLY A 73 -3.63 13.09 -5.07
C GLY A 73 -3.79 14.02 -6.29
N LEU A 74 -2.80 14.08 -7.17
CA LEU A 74 -2.77 14.89 -8.40
C LEU A 74 -2.54 14.01 -9.62
N GLU A 75 -3.43 14.08 -10.61
CA GLU A 75 -3.36 13.23 -11.81
C GLU A 75 -2.06 13.44 -12.59
N GLN A 76 -1.63 14.69 -12.77
CA GLN A 76 -0.39 15.03 -13.48
C GLN A 76 0.86 14.44 -12.80
N ASP A 77 0.89 14.45 -11.47
CA ASP A 77 1.99 13.84 -10.71
C ASP A 77 2.00 12.31 -10.86
N CYS A 78 0.82 11.67 -10.90
CA CYS A 78 0.69 10.23 -11.14
C CYS A 78 1.19 9.86 -12.54
N GLN A 79 0.81 10.63 -13.58
CA GLN A 79 1.26 10.43 -14.94
C GLN A 79 2.80 10.54 -15.02
N LYS A 80 3.34 11.65 -14.49
CA LYS A 80 4.79 11.88 -14.48
C LYS A 80 5.54 10.81 -13.69
N LEU A 81 5.02 10.37 -12.55
CA LEU A 81 5.62 9.31 -11.75
C LEU A 81 5.72 8.01 -12.55
N ALA A 82 4.65 7.63 -13.24
CA ALA A 82 4.63 6.42 -14.08
C ALA A 82 5.66 6.51 -15.21
N GLU A 83 5.74 7.65 -15.90
CA GLU A 83 6.72 7.90 -16.98
C GLU A 83 8.17 7.85 -16.46
N ASP A 84 8.46 8.56 -15.35
CA ASP A 84 9.80 8.62 -14.77
C ASP A 84 10.27 7.23 -14.30
N VAL A 85 9.42 6.45 -13.64
CA VAL A 85 9.76 5.11 -13.17
C VAL A 85 9.97 4.16 -14.34
N THR A 86 9.09 4.19 -15.35
CA THR A 86 9.20 3.33 -16.54
C THR A 86 10.46 3.67 -17.33
N ARG A 87 10.79 4.95 -17.53
CA ARG A 87 12.03 5.39 -18.17
C ARG A 87 13.27 4.89 -17.43
N ASP A 88 13.28 5.01 -16.09
CA ASP A 88 14.48 4.77 -15.30
C ASP A 88 14.76 3.29 -15.03
N PHE A 89 13.74 2.44 -15.02
CA PHE A 89 13.85 0.99 -14.80
C PHE A 89 13.55 0.15 -16.07
N GLY A 90 13.03 0.77 -17.13
CA GLY A 90 12.64 0.12 -18.37
C GLY A 90 11.30 -0.61 -18.33
N GLN A 91 10.90 -1.13 -17.17
CA GLN A 91 9.69 -1.93 -16.95
C GLN A 91 9.16 -1.69 -15.54
N VAL A 92 7.84 -1.73 -15.37
CA VAL A 92 7.17 -1.86 -14.06
C VAL A 92 6.33 -3.12 -14.08
N ASP A 93 6.64 -4.04 -13.15
CA ASP A 93 5.99 -5.34 -13.03
C ASP A 93 5.02 -5.40 -11.85
N ILE A 94 5.25 -4.57 -10.84
CA ILE A 94 4.48 -4.56 -9.61
C ILE A 94 4.11 -3.12 -9.25
N LEU A 95 2.81 -2.88 -9.06
CA LEU A 95 2.31 -1.63 -8.49
C LEU A 95 1.72 -1.89 -7.11
N VAL A 96 2.24 -1.22 -6.08
CA VAL A 96 1.64 -1.24 -4.74
C VAL A 96 1.03 0.13 -4.44
N ASN A 97 -0.28 0.23 -4.52
CA ASN A 97 -1.07 1.39 -4.12
C ASN A 97 -1.23 1.38 -2.60
N ASN A 98 -0.22 1.91 -1.89
CA ASN A 98 -0.16 1.94 -0.44
C ASN A 98 -0.41 3.33 0.15
N ALA A 99 -0.03 4.40 -0.54
CA ALA A 99 -0.26 5.75 -0.02
C ALA A 99 -1.73 5.99 0.28
N GLY A 100 -2.01 6.64 1.39
CA GLY A 100 -3.37 6.91 1.81
C GLY A 100 -3.45 7.87 3.00
N LEU A 101 -4.60 8.51 3.13
CA LEU A 101 -4.97 9.33 4.28
C LEU A 101 -5.98 8.58 5.12
N GLY A 102 -5.78 8.56 6.46
CA GLY A 102 -6.75 8.02 7.41
C GLY A 102 -7.80 9.05 7.83
N SER A 103 -8.89 8.62 8.47
CA SER A 103 -9.97 9.49 8.96
C SER A 103 -9.50 10.60 9.91
N ALA A 104 -8.43 10.36 10.67
CA ALA A 104 -7.82 11.37 11.55
C ALA A 104 -7.20 12.55 10.78
N ALA A 105 -6.88 12.41 9.50
CA ALA A 105 -6.35 13.50 8.68
C ALA A 105 -7.39 14.58 8.38
N ILE A 106 -8.67 14.25 8.48
CA ILE A 106 -9.81 15.13 8.25
C ILE A 106 -10.65 15.37 9.51
N ASN A 107 -10.06 15.17 10.70
CA ASN A 107 -10.70 15.39 12.00
C ASN A 107 -11.96 14.54 12.25
N ARG A 108 -12.14 13.41 11.57
CA ARG A 108 -13.18 12.42 11.78
C ARG A 108 -14.61 13.00 11.89
N PRO A 109 -15.12 13.71 10.88
CA PRO A 109 -16.47 14.23 10.90
C PRO A 109 -17.50 13.08 10.90
N LYS A 110 -18.73 13.34 11.35
CA LYS A 110 -19.84 12.47 10.98
C LYS A 110 -20.07 12.58 9.47
N ILE A 111 -20.59 11.52 8.86
CA ILE A 111 -20.68 11.46 7.40
C ILE A 111 -21.50 12.59 6.78
N CYS A 112 -22.59 12.99 7.45
CA CYS A 112 -23.45 14.09 6.99
C CYS A 112 -22.92 15.49 7.33
N GLU A 113 -21.84 15.59 8.14
CA GLU A 113 -21.19 16.84 8.53
C GLU A 113 -19.87 17.06 7.78
N ALA A 114 -19.41 16.05 7.01
CA ALA A 114 -18.18 16.14 6.24
C ALA A 114 -18.32 17.14 5.10
N THR A 115 -17.36 18.09 5.02
CA THR A 115 -17.34 19.10 3.95
C THR A 115 -16.83 18.50 2.62
N ASN A 116 -17.11 19.16 1.51
CA ASN A 116 -16.60 18.77 0.19
C ASN A 116 -15.07 18.70 0.17
N GLU A 117 -14.39 19.61 0.87
CA GLU A 117 -12.93 19.63 0.96
C GLU A 117 -12.39 18.39 1.67
N GLN A 118 -13.08 17.93 2.75
CA GLN A 118 -12.72 16.70 3.46
C GLN A 118 -12.94 15.46 2.60
N TRP A 119 -14.05 15.42 1.85
CA TRP A 119 -14.33 14.36 0.88
C TRP A 119 -13.25 14.35 -0.22
N ASN A 120 -13.02 15.49 -0.87
CA ASN A 120 -12.06 15.60 -1.97
C ASN A 120 -10.64 15.26 -1.51
N SER A 121 -10.22 15.73 -0.34
CA SER A 121 -8.89 15.44 0.22
C SER A 121 -8.64 13.94 0.41
N LEU A 122 -9.64 13.20 0.88
CA LEU A 122 -9.51 11.76 1.10
C LEU A 122 -9.63 10.95 -0.20
N LEU A 123 -10.61 11.29 -1.03
CA LEU A 123 -10.86 10.56 -2.27
C LEU A 123 -9.73 10.77 -3.29
N SER A 124 -9.14 11.97 -3.37
CA SER A 124 -8.03 12.23 -4.30
C SER A 124 -6.85 11.29 -4.06
N VAL A 125 -6.48 11.05 -2.80
CA VAL A 125 -5.36 10.17 -2.46
C VAL A 125 -5.76 8.70 -2.42
N ASN A 126 -6.90 8.37 -1.78
CA ASN A 126 -7.25 6.99 -1.49
C ASN A 126 -7.92 6.25 -2.65
N LEU A 127 -8.50 6.98 -3.61
CA LEU A 127 -9.24 6.42 -4.74
C LEU A 127 -8.72 6.90 -6.08
N TRP A 128 -8.72 8.22 -6.32
CA TRP A 128 -8.32 8.76 -7.63
C TRP A 128 -6.86 8.48 -7.94
N GLY A 129 -5.95 8.65 -6.96
CA GLY A 129 -4.53 8.34 -7.13
C GLY A 129 -4.28 6.90 -7.62
N PRO A 130 -4.80 5.85 -6.95
CA PRO A 130 -4.75 4.48 -7.45
C PRO A 130 -5.33 4.30 -8.86
N ILE A 131 -6.45 4.98 -9.20
CA ILE A 131 -7.05 4.92 -10.54
C ILE A 131 -6.09 5.53 -11.58
N TRP A 132 -5.55 6.73 -11.32
CA TRP A 132 -4.63 7.40 -12.25
C TRP A 132 -3.34 6.62 -12.45
N LEU A 133 -2.76 6.07 -11.37
CA LEU A 133 -1.55 5.24 -11.47
C LEU A 133 -1.80 3.93 -12.23
N CYS A 134 -2.91 3.24 -11.97
CA CYS A 134 -3.27 2.06 -12.76
C CYS A 134 -3.40 2.43 -14.23
N ARG A 135 -4.14 3.49 -14.57
CA ARG A 135 -4.32 3.97 -15.95
C ARG A 135 -2.98 4.27 -16.63
N ALA A 136 -2.08 4.98 -15.94
CA ALA A 136 -0.78 5.36 -16.50
C ALA A 136 0.16 4.17 -16.68
N LEU A 137 0.08 3.14 -15.81
CA LEU A 137 0.97 1.98 -15.83
C LEU A 137 0.40 0.77 -16.58
N ILE A 138 -0.87 0.76 -16.99
CA ILE A 138 -1.46 -0.36 -17.74
C ILE A 138 -0.60 -0.82 -18.91
N PRO A 139 -0.05 0.08 -19.76
CA PRO A 139 0.76 -0.36 -20.91
C PRO A 139 1.99 -1.18 -20.49
N THR A 140 2.75 -0.72 -19.47
CA THR A 140 3.93 -1.43 -19.00
C THR A 140 3.58 -2.69 -18.22
N LEU A 141 2.51 -2.67 -17.41
CA LEU A 141 2.03 -3.84 -16.68
C LEU A 141 1.55 -4.96 -17.63
N ARG A 142 0.87 -4.62 -18.73
CA ARG A 142 0.48 -5.60 -19.75
C ARG A 142 1.63 -6.13 -20.58
N ALA A 143 2.72 -5.36 -20.74
CA ALA A 143 3.92 -5.78 -21.46
C ALA A 143 4.81 -6.71 -20.62
N ALA A 144 4.63 -6.76 -19.30
CA ALA A 144 5.38 -7.65 -18.43
C ALA A 144 4.94 -9.11 -18.64
N GLU A 145 5.90 -10.05 -18.55
CA GLU A 145 5.59 -11.48 -18.55
C GLU A 145 4.57 -11.86 -17.48
N ARG A 146 4.64 -11.18 -16.32
CA ARG A 146 3.71 -11.28 -15.23
C ARG A 146 3.64 -9.94 -14.48
N SER A 147 2.45 -9.45 -14.24
CA SER A 147 2.27 -8.23 -13.45
C SER A 147 1.33 -8.40 -12.27
N ASP A 148 1.57 -7.58 -11.23
CA ASP A 148 0.81 -7.60 -9.99
C ASP A 148 0.45 -6.19 -9.54
N VAL A 149 -0.81 -5.99 -9.18
CA VAL A 149 -1.29 -4.77 -8.54
C VAL A 149 -1.80 -5.11 -7.15
N ILE A 150 -1.24 -4.48 -6.12
CA ILE A 150 -1.68 -4.61 -4.73
C ILE A 150 -2.32 -3.31 -4.28
N MET A 151 -3.57 -3.42 -3.81
CA MET A 151 -4.30 -2.31 -3.19
C MET A 151 -4.27 -2.44 -1.67
N ILE A 152 -3.67 -1.48 -0.96
CA ILE A 152 -3.74 -1.44 0.50
C ILE A 152 -5.03 -0.74 0.91
N SER A 153 -6.01 -1.56 1.30
CA SER A 153 -7.31 -1.14 1.81
C SER A 153 -7.31 -0.98 3.34
N SER A 154 -8.38 -1.36 4.00
CA SER A 154 -8.55 -1.35 5.45
C SER A 154 -9.77 -2.17 5.85
N THR A 155 -9.78 -2.75 7.05
CA THR A 155 -11.00 -3.35 7.65
C THR A 155 -12.15 -2.34 7.76
N SER A 156 -11.86 -1.04 7.77
CA SER A 156 -12.87 0.03 7.76
C SER A 156 -13.78 0.02 6.53
N SER A 157 -13.36 -0.62 5.40
CA SER A 157 -14.20 -0.79 4.21
C SER A 157 -15.44 -1.65 4.47
N GLN A 158 -15.41 -2.50 5.52
CA GLN A 158 -16.49 -3.42 5.89
C GLN A 158 -17.04 -3.17 7.31
N LYS A 159 -16.20 -2.76 8.27
CA LYS A 159 -16.62 -2.55 9.66
C LYS A 159 -17.37 -1.22 9.89
N HIS A 160 -17.22 -0.26 8.98
CA HIS A 160 -17.97 1.03 8.96
C HIS A 160 -17.98 1.78 10.28
N PHE A 161 -16.82 1.94 10.93
CA PHE A 161 -16.69 2.61 12.22
C PHE A 161 -17.28 4.02 12.21
N SER A 162 -17.96 4.39 13.31
CA SER A 162 -18.47 5.74 13.50
C SER A 162 -17.35 6.79 13.33
N ARG A 163 -17.67 7.92 12.71
CA ARG A 163 -16.74 9.01 12.38
C ARG A 163 -15.58 8.61 11.45
N SER A 164 -15.73 7.50 10.75
CA SER A 164 -14.81 7.06 9.68
C SER A 164 -15.49 6.99 8.32
N GLY A 165 -16.69 7.55 8.16
CA GLY A 165 -17.51 7.36 6.97
C GLY A 165 -16.81 7.70 5.66
N VAL A 166 -16.20 8.87 5.54
CA VAL A 166 -15.45 9.30 4.34
C VAL A 166 -14.32 8.32 4.03
N TYR A 167 -13.57 7.89 5.05
CA TYR A 167 -12.48 6.92 4.90
C TYR A 167 -13.01 5.54 4.49
N SER A 168 -14.06 5.05 5.15
CA SER A 168 -14.68 3.75 4.83
C SER A 168 -15.19 3.71 3.39
N VAL A 169 -15.88 4.77 2.94
CA VAL A 169 -16.33 4.88 1.55
C VAL A 169 -15.15 4.88 0.58
N SER A 170 -14.07 5.63 0.86
CA SER A 170 -12.90 5.65 -0.01
C SER A 170 -12.25 4.28 -0.16
N LYS A 171 -12.18 3.50 0.93
CA LYS A 171 -11.59 2.15 0.90
C LYS A 171 -12.53 1.11 0.30
N ALA A 172 -13.84 1.21 0.52
CA ALA A 172 -14.82 0.35 -0.15
C ALA A 172 -14.85 0.59 -1.68
N ALA A 173 -14.77 1.85 -2.11
CA ALA A 173 -14.68 2.19 -3.52
C ALA A 173 -13.37 1.68 -4.16
N LEU A 174 -12.25 1.76 -3.45
CA LEU A 174 -10.97 1.19 -3.87
C LEU A 174 -11.05 -0.34 -4.04
N GLU A 175 -11.73 -1.04 -3.14
CA GLU A 175 -11.94 -2.50 -3.24
C GLU A 175 -12.81 -2.86 -4.44
N ALA A 176 -13.90 -2.13 -4.67
CA ALA A 176 -14.75 -2.33 -5.85
C ALA A 176 -13.97 -2.13 -7.16
N MET A 177 -13.17 -1.05 -7.25
CA MET A 177 -12.26 -0.79 -8.38
C MET A 177 -11.26 -1.94 -8.56
N ALA A 178 -10.65 -2.42 -7.49
CA ALA A 178 -9.67 -3.50 -7.54
C ALA A 178 -10.27 -4.82 -8.06
N HIS A 179 -11.46 -5.21 -7.60
CA HIS A 179 -12.15 -6.40 -8.08
C HIS A 179 -12.53 -6.29 -9.57
N THR A 180 -13.00 -5.10 -9.99
CA THR A 180 -13.30 -4.84 -11.39
C THR A 180 -12.05 -4.97 -12.25
N LEU A 181 -10.96 -4.29 -11.86
CA LEU A 181 -9.68 -4.34 -12.56
C LEU A 181 -9.11 -5.78 -12.64
N ALA A 182 -9.24 -6.56 -11.56
CA ALA A 182 -8.84 -7.97 -11.57
C ALA A 182 -9.59 -8.80 -12.64
N ASN A 183 -10.89 -8.55 -12.81
CA ASN A 183 -11.70 -9.23 -13.81
C ASN A 183 -11.38 -8.79 -15.24
N GLU A 184 -11.10 -7.51 -15.44
CA GLU A 184 -10.77 -6.94 -16.75
C GLU A 184 -9.38 -7.37 -17.24
N GLU A 185 -8.39 -7.48 -16.34
CA GLU A 185 -6.99 -7.67 -16.70
C GLU A 185 -6.46 -9.10 -16.58
N LYS A 186 -7.25 -10.05 -16.06
CA LYS A 186 -6.80 -11.44 -15.90
C LYS A 186 -6.41 -12.12 -17.22
N SER A 187 -7.05 -11.77 -18.33
CA SER A 187 -6.70 -12.28 -19.66
C SER A 187 -5.39 -11.72 -20.19
N ASN A 188 -4.92 -10.60 -19.65
CA ASN A 188 -3.63 -9.99 -19.94
C ASN A 188 -2.50 -10.47 -18.99
N GLY A 189 -2.76 -11.51 -18.15
CA GLY A 189 -1.78 -12.04 -17.21
C GLY A 189 -1.56 -11.17 -15.96
N MET A 190 -2.32 -10.07 -15.81
CA MET A 190 -2.23 -9.19 -14.63
C MET A 190 -3.06 -9.73 -13.48
N ARG A 191 -2.49 -9.76 -12.29
CA ARG A 191 -3.20 -10.10 -11.06
C ARG A 191 -3.39 -8.86 -10.20
N VAL A 192 -4.59 -8.69 -9.67
CA VAL A 192 -4.94 -7.57 -8.79
C VAL A 192 -5.49 -8.13 -7.50
N ASN A 193 -4.87 -7.80 -6.37
CA ASN A 193 -5.30 -8.25 -5.06
C ASN A 193 -5.35 -7.11 -4.05
N ILE A 194 -6.13 -7.32 -3.00
CA ILE A 194 -6.38 -6.34 -1.95
C ILE A 194 -5.80 -6.89 -0.65
N ILE A 195 -5.03 -6.08 0.07
CA ILE A 195 -4.68 -6.33 1.46
C ILE A 195 -5.47 -5.35 2.31
N SER A 196 -6.19 -5.85 3.30
CA SER A 196 -7.09 -5.07 4.16
C SER A 196 -6.62 -5.17 5.61
N PRO A 197 -5.69 -4.27 6.03
CA PRO A 197 -5.19 -4.27 7.40
C PRO A 197 -6.25 -3.79 8.40
N GLY A 198 -6.17 -4.34 9.63
CA GLY A 198 -6.73 -3.72 10.83
C GLY A 198 -5.82 -2.62 11.37
N LEU A 199 -5.68 -2.54 12.70
CA LEU A 199 -4.74 -1.63 13.34
C LEU A 199 -3.30 -2.14 13.14
N VAL A 200 -2.44 -1.29 12.54
CA VAL A 200 -1.02 -1.58 12.31
C VAL A 200 -0.15 -0.59 13.07
N ALA A 201 0.94 -1.04 13.67
CA ALA A 201 1.90 -0.24 14.44
C ALA A 201 2.66 0.76 13.55
N THR A 202 1.99 1.82 13.14
CA THR A 202 2.46 2.92 12.29
C THR A 202 2.10 4.27 12.91
N ASP A 203 2.62 5.38 12.36
CA ASP A 203 2.20 6.73 12.76
C ASP A 203 0.71 6.96 12.55
N MET A 204 0.14 6.42 11.47
CA MET A 204 -1.31 6.47 11.20
C MET A 204 -2.07 5.68 12.25
N GLY A 205 -1.60 4.48 12.60
CA GLY A 205 -2.19 3.64 13.64
C GLY A 205 -2.13 4.31 15.01
N ARG A 206 -1.00 4.87 15.40
CA ARG A 206 -0.87 5.65 16.65
C ARG A 206 -1.84 6.83 16.68
N ARG A 207 -1.90 7.61 15.60
CA ARG A 207 -2.78 8.77 15.53
C ARG A 207 -4.26 8.42 15.64
N ILE A 208 -4.71 7.33 15.02
CA ILE A 208 -6.12 6.93 15.13
C ILE A 208 -6.45 6.48 16.58
N VAL A 209 -5.55 5.76 17.22
CA VAL A 209 -5.71 5.34 18.61
C VAL A 209 -5.75 6.56 19.53
N GLU A 210 -4.82 7.50 19.40
CA GLU A 210 -4.77 8.74 20.15
C GLU A 210 -6.10 9.53 20.08
N VAL A 211 -6.62 9.74 18.87
CA VAL A 211 -7.88 10.51 18.70
C VAL A 211 -9.14 9.74 19.10
N THR A 212 -9.05 8.43 19.33
CA THR A 212 -10.19 7.61 19.74
C THR A 212 -10.18 7.26 21.22
N THR A 213 -9.02 7.14 21.83
CA THR A 213 -8.85 6.69 23.21
C THR A 213 -8.20 7.73 24.12
N GLY A 214 -7.59 8.78 23.54
CA GLY A 214 -6.81 9.78 24.28
C GLY A 214 -5.39 9.31 24.64
N ASP A 215 -4.98 8.10 24.23
CA ASP A 215 -3.66 7.51 24.50
C ASP A 215 -3.09 6.93 23.20
N SER A 216 -1.82 7.20 22.91
CA SER A 216 -1.14 6.72 21.70
C SER A 216 -0.35 5.41 21.91
N ASP A 217 -0.42 4.83 23.11
CA ASP A 217 0.30 3.60 23.47
C ASP A 217 -0.33 2.36 22.82
N LEU A 218 0.26 1.89 21.75
CA LEU A 218 -0.17 0.68 21.07
C LEU A 218 0.10 -0.61 21.86
N THR A 219 0.98 -0.58 22.87
CA THR A 219 1.29 -1.76 23.68
C THR A 219 0.07 -2.20 24.46
N LYS A 220 -0.62 -1.25 25.10
CA LYS A 220 -1.87 -1.50 25.86
C LYS A 220 -3.00 -2.07 25.00
N ILE A 221 -3.02 -1.70 23.71
CA ILE A 221 -3.99 -2.25 22.75
C ILE A 221 -3.56 -3.66 22.35
N GLY A 222 -2.25 -3.87 22.12
CA GLY A 222 -1.70 -5.17 21.80
C GLY A 222 -2.00 -6.21 22.89
N GLU A 223 -1.85 -5.87 24.18
CA GLU A 223 -2.16 -6.75 25.32
C GLU A 223 -3.60 -7.28 25.30
N LYS A 224 -4.53 -6.49 24.72
CA LYS A 224 -5.95 -6.87 24.60
C LYS A 224 -6.28 -7.56 23.27
N SER A 225 -5.33 -7.62 22.34
CA SER A 225 -5.54 -8.30 21.05
C SER A 225 -5.47 -9.83 21.23
N PRO A 226 -6.12 -10.61 20.35
CA PRO A 226 -6.11 -12.08 20.45
C PRO A 226 -4.71 -12.69 20.43
N PHE A 227 -3.73 -12.02 19.81
CA PHE A 227 -2.35 -12.49 19.69
C PHE A 227 -1.36 -11.84 20.67
N GLY A 228 -1.83 -10.92 21.54
CA GLY A 228 -0.98 -10.22 22.51
C GLY A 228 -0.12 -9.10 21.92
N PHE A 229 -0.31 -8.74 20.65
CA PHE A 229 0.42 -7.65 19.98
C PHE A 229 -0.43 -6.97 18.90
N VAL A 230 -0.06 -5.74 18.54
CA VAL A 230 -0.64 -5.02 17.38
C VAL A 230 0.10 -5.45 16.11
N CYS A 231 -0.64 -5.69 15.03
CA CYS A 231 -0.06 -6.03 13.73
C CYS A 231 1.10 -5.10 13.37
N HIS A 232 2.21 -5.68 12.93
CA HIS A 232 3.41 -4.94 12.52
C HIS A 232 3.40 -4.68 11.00
N PRO A 233 4.00 -3.59 10.51
CA PRO A 233 4.13 -3.36 9.06
C PRO A 233 4.73 -4.53 8.27
N ASN A 234 5.61 -5.31 8.90
CA ASN A 234 6.22 -6.50 8.28
C ASN A 234 5.23 -7.63 8.00
N ASP A 235 4.14 -7.74 8.77
CA ASP A 235 3.09 -8.75 8.53
C ASP A 235 2.35 -8.43 7.22
N ILE A 236 2.11 -7.14 6.97
CA ILE A 236 1.53 -6.66 5.72
C ILE A 236 2.51 -6.85 4.55
N ALA A 237 3.80 -6.57 4.77
CA ALA A 237 4.83 -6.74 3.76
C ALA A 237 5.01 -8.22 3.36
N ALA A 238 4.91 -9.14 4.32
CA ALA A 238 4.96 -10.59 4.06
C ALA A 238 3.81 -11.05 3.15
N ALA A 239 2.59 -10.57 3.43
CA ALA A 239 1.42 -10.86 2.60
C ALA A 239 1.55 -10.28 1.18
N ALA A 240 2.04 -9.04 1.06
CA ALA A 240 2.28 -8.41 -0.25
C ALA A 240 3.32 -9.21 -1.05
N ALA A 241 4.41 -9.65 -0.41
CA ALA A 241 5.43 -10.47 -1.05
C ALA A 241 4.88 -11.84 -1.51
N PHE A 242 4.08 -12.51 -0.67
CA PHE A 242 3.39 -13.74 -1.05
C PHE A 242 2.53 -13.54 -2.30
N LEU A 243 1.65 -12.54 -2.30
CA LEU A 243 0.75 -12.26 -3.43
C LEU A 243 1.50 -11.95 -4.73
N CYS A 244 2.66 -11.28 -4.65
CA CYS A 244 3.48 -10.95 -5.82
C CYS A 244 4.46 -12.05 -6.23
N SER A 245 4.69 -13.08 -5.40
CA SER A 245 5.60 -14.20 -5.68
C SER A 245 4.95 -15.31 -6.49
N ASN A 246 5.73 -16.34 -6.84
CA ASN A 246 5.21 -17.57 -7.46
C ASN A 246 4.26 -18.34 -6.55
N ASP A 247 4.39 -18.19 -5.22
CA ASP A 247 3.51 -18.85 -4.26
C ASP A 247 2.05 -18.35 -4.41
N GLY A 248 1.89 -17.07 -4.78
CA GLY A 248 0.60 -16.45 -5.07
C GLY A 248 0.15 -16.52 -6.54
N ARG A 249 0.82 -17.28 -7.42
CA ARG A 249 0.61 -17.25 -8.89
C ARG A 249 -0.82 -17.49 -9.35
N TYR A 250 -1.64 -18.15 -8.54
CA TYR A 250 -3.05 -18.45 -8.86
C TYR A 250 -4.05 -17.62 -8.05
N VAL A 251 -3.57 -16.53 -7.41
CA VAL A 251 -4.39 -15.64 -6.56
C VAL A 251 -4.61 -14.32 -7.29
N THR A 252 -5.84 -14.01 -7.67
CA THR A 252 -6.27 -12.72 -8.22
C THR A 252 -7.70 -12.40 -7.78
N GLY A 253 -8.03 -11.11 -7.67
CA GLY A 253 -9.35 -10.66 -7.24
C GLY A 253 -9.65 -10.97 -5.77
N GLN A 254 -8.65 -11.26 -4.94
CA GLN A 254 -8.86 -11.64 -3.55
C GLN A 254 -8.63 -10.46 -2.61
N ARG A 255 -9.41 -10.45 -1.53
CA ARG A 255 -9.24 -9.56 -0.39
C ARG A 255 -8.67 -10.36 0.78
N LEU A 256 -7.42 -10.09 1.13
CA LEU A 256 -6.76 -10.68 2.28
C LEU A 256 -6.84 -9.72 3.48
N THR A 257 -7.63 -10.09 4.48
CA THR A 257 -7.75 -9.34 5.73
C THR A 257 -6.62 -9.75 6.69
N ILE A 258 -5.92 -8.75 7.25
CA ILE A 258 -4.86 -8.95 8.24
C ILE A 258 -5.18 -8.05 9.44
N SER A 259 -5.96 -8.56 10.37
CA SER A 259 -6.45 -7.78 11.51
C SER A 259 -6.24 -8.42 12.87
N GLY A 260 -6.16 -9.75 12.93
CA GLY A 260 -6.17 -10.47 14.19
C GLY A 260 -7.47 -10.32 15.01
N GLU A 261 -8.50 -9.75 14.41
CA GLU A 261 -9.80 -9.53 15.03
C GLU A 261 -10.84 -10.48 14.41
N ASP A 262 -11.86 -10.82 15.18
CA ASP A 262 -13.03 -11.52 14.66
C ASP A 262 -13.74 -10.66 13.58
N ASN A 263 -14.16 -11.30 12.52
CA ASN A 263 -14.87 -10.65 11.40
C ASN A 263 -16.31 -10.32 11.78
#